data_5f3a98fa4cfbaa19af42b502e5123cbb
#
_entry.id   5f3a98fa4cfbaa19af42b502e5123cbb
#
_cell.length_a   1.000
_cell.length_b   1.000
_cell.length_c   1.000
_cell.angle_alpha   90.00
_cell.angle_beta   90.00
_cell.angle_gamma   90.00
#
_symmetry.space_group_name_H-M   'P 1'
#
loop_
_entity.id
_entity.type
_entity.pdbx_description
1 polymer ?
#
loop_
_entity_poly.entity_id
_entity_poly.type
_entity_poly.pdbx_seq_one_letter_code
_entity_poly.pdbx_strand_id
1 'polypeptide(L)'
;GLVIPELKGILDGSAQRVPVATGSVTELTAVLDKEVSIEEINEAMKNATNDSFGYTEDEIVSSDVIGITYGSLFDATQTRVMTVGDRQLVKTVAWYDNEMSYTSQLVRTLEYLAAEANK
;
A
#
# COMPACT_ATOMS: atom_id res chain seq x y z
N GLY A 1 -5.05 14.41 1.72
CA GLY A 1 -5.68 15.64 1.25
C GLY A 1 -4.73 16.78 0.91
N LEU A 2 -3.45 16.71 1.40
CA LEU A 2 -2.38 17.66 1.00
C LEU A 2 -1.68 17.23 -0.29
N VAL A 3 -1.52 15.93 -0.49
CA VAL A 3 -0.81 15.35 -1.63
C VAL A 3 -1.77 14.96 -2.75
N ILE A 4 -2.94 14.47 -2.36
CA ILE A 4 -4.02 14.08 -3.29
C ILE A 4 -5.26 14.92 -2.90
N PRO A 5 -5.45 16.10 -3.54
CA PRO A 5 -6.51 17.05 -3.15
C PRO A 5 -7.92 16.48 -3.18
N GLU A 6 -8.18 15.51 -4.07
CA GLU A 6 -9.47 14.83 -4.21
C GLU A 6 -9.86 14.02 -2.95
N LEU A 7 -8.88 13.63 -2.14
CA LEU A 7 -9.12 12.91 -0.88
C LEU A 7 -9.36 13.83 0.32
N LYS A 8 -9.35 15.15 0.11
CA LYS A 8 -9.54 16.12 1.20
C LYS A 8 -10.96 16.01 1.79
N GLY A 9 -11.00 15.64 3.07
CA GLY A 9 -12.27 15.54 3.82
C GLY A 9 -12.99 14.20 3.68
N ILE A 10 -12.46 13.26 2.87
CA ILE A 10 -13.01 11.91 2.72
C ILE A 10 -12.07 10.82 3.24
N LEU A 11 -10.83 11.18 3.56
CA LEU A 11 -9.84 10.27 4.14
C LEU A 11 -9.56 10.68 5.59
N ASP A 12 -9.64 9.71 6.50
CA ASP A 12 -9.24 9.84 7.88
C ASP A 12 -8.46 8.58 8.30
N GLY A 13 -7.76 8.63 9.43
CA GLY A 13 -6.98 7.50 9.90
C GLY A 13 -6.35 7.72 11.26
N SER A 14 -5.87 6.62 11.82
CA SER A 14 -5.12 6.60 13.07
C SER A 14 -3.90 5.69 12.92
N ALA A 15 -2.94 5.85 13.82
CA ALA A 15 -1.76 5.01 13.85
C ALA A 15 -1.45 4.55 15.27
N GLN A 16 -0.90 3.35 15.39
CA GLN A 16 -0.45 2.79 16.66
C GLN A 16 1.02 2.41 16.58
N ARG A 17 1.76 2.71 17.64
CA ARG A 17 3.12 2.24 17.82
C ARG A 17 3.09 0.90 18.54
N VAL A 18 3.77 -0.11 17.97
CA VAL A 18 3.89 -1.46 18.55
C VAL A 18 5.37 -1.81 18.78
N PRO A 19 5.68 -2.73 19.73
CA PRO A 19 7.06 -3.04 20.11
C PRO A 19 7.72 -4.05 19.14
N VAL A 20 7.86 -3.67 17.87
CA VAL A 20 8.61 -4.41 16.85
C VAL A 20 9.83 -3.60 16.43
N ALA A 21 10.89 -4.26 15.97
CA ALA A 21 12.14 -3.61 15.59
C ALA A 21 11.94 -2.66 14.40
N THR A 22 11.31 -3.16 13.36
CA THR A 22 10.88 -2.43 12.16
C THR A 22 9.74 -3.20 11.50
N GLY A 23 9.19 -2.67 10.41
CA GLY A 23 8.03 -3.24 9.73
C GLY A 23 6.73 -2.59 10.19
N SER A 24 5.97 -2.13 9.25
CA SER A 24 4.68 -1.49 9.46
C SER A 24 3.67 -2.03 8.47
N VAL A 25 2.41 -1.94 8.85
CA VAL A 25 1.28 -2.30 8.00
C VAL A 25 0.31 -1.13 7.89
N THR A 26 -0.16 -0.90 6.69
CA THR A 26 -1.28 0.00 6.42
C THR A 26 -2.50 -0.81 6.06
N GLU A 27 -3.56 -0.67 6.83
CA GLU A 27 -4.88 -1.19 6.49
C GLU A 27 -5.73 -0.06 5.93
N LEU A 28 -6.20 -0.23 4.70
CA LEU A 28 -7.14 0.70 4.09
C LEU A 28 -8.53 0.07 4.04
N THR A 29 -9.51 0.75 4.60
CA THR A 29 -10.92 0.43 4.42
C THR A 29 -11.57 1.52 3.58
N ALA A 30 -12.20 1.13 2.49
CA ALA A 30 -12.80 2.06 1.55
C ALA A 30 -14.19 1.60 1.08
N VAL A 31 -15.03 2.57 0.74
CA VAL A 31 -16.24 2.36 -0.05
C VAL A 31 -15.92 2.81 -1.47
N LEU A 32 -16.10 1.93 -2.44
CA LEU A 32 -15.86 2.23 -3.86
C LEU A 32 -17.15 2.62 -4.55
N ASP A 33 -17.02 3.35 -5.66
CA ASP A 33 -18.16 3.78 -6.48
C ASP A 33 -18.76 2.64 -7.32
N LYS A 34 -18.12 1.48 -7.35
CA LYS A 34 -18.61 0.27 -8.02
C LYS A 34 -18.41 -0.96 -7.16
N GLU A 35 -19.21 -1.98 -7.41
CA GLU A 35 -18.99 -3.30 -6.84
C GLU A 35 -17.76 -3.97 -7.46
N VAL A 36 -16.99 -4.67 -6.63
CA VAL A 36 -15.77 -5.38 -7.01
C VAL A 36 -15.68 -6.73 -6.29
N SER A 37 -14.97 -7.67 -6.89
CA SER A 37 -14.57 -8.92 -6.21
C SER A 37 -13.16 -8.82 -5.62
N ILE A 38 -12.80 -9.76 -4.75
CA ILE A 38 -11.43 -9.90 -4.21
C ILE A 38 -10.46 -10.13 -5.36
N GLU A 39 -10.82 -10.98 -6.31
CA GLU A 39 -10.00 -11.33 -7.47
C GLU A 39 -9.73 -10.11 -8.35
N GLU A 40 -10.75 -9.29 -8.63
CA GLU A 40 -10.59 -8.06 -9.41
C GLU A 40 -9.64 -7.07 -8.74
N ILE A 41 -9.72 -6.92 -7.40
CA ILE A 41 -8.80 -6.06 -6.63
C ILE A 41 -7.39 -6.61 -6.72
N ASN A 42 -7.20 -7.89 -6.42
CA ASN A 42 -5.89 -8.52 -6.40
C ASN A 42 -5.24 -8.50 -7.78
N GLU A 43 -5.98 -8.75 -8.85
CA GLU A 43 -5.49 -8.65 -10.22
C GLU A 43 -5.08 -7.21 -10.59
N ALA A 44 -5.89 -6.23 -10.24
CA ALA A 44 -5.57 -4.82 -10.47
C ALA A 44 -4.28 -4.41 -9.75
N MET A 45 -4.11 -4.82 -8.50
CA MET A 45 -2.90 -4.55 -7.71
C MET A 45 -1.68 -5.30 -8.26
N LYS A 46 -1.84 -6.55 -8.68
CA LYS A 46 -0.77 -7.34 -9.31
C LYS A 46 -0.29 -6.69 -10.61
N ASN A 47 -1.22 -6.20 -11.43
CA ASN A 47 -0.90 -5.52 -12.69
C ASN A 47 -0.27 -4.12 -12.48
N ALA A 48 -0.44 -3.51 -11.31
CA ALA A 48 0.16 -2.22 -10.95
C ALA A 48 1.58 -2.33 -10.37
N THR A 49 2.14 -3.53 -10.22
CA THR A 49 3.46 -3.75 -9.63
C THR A 49 4.58 -3.07 -10.43
N ASN A 50 5.55 -2.55 -9.69
CA ASN A 50 6.75 -1.91 -10.22
C ASN A 50 7.84 -1.91 -9.14
N ASP A 51 8.96 -1.23 -9.36
CA ASP A 51 10.08 -1.17 -8.42
C ASP A 51 9.71 -0.54 -7.05
N SER A 52 8.64 0.24 -6.99
CA SER A 52 8.16 0.91 -5.78
C SER A 52 6.96 0.23 -5.13
N PHE A 53 6.20 -0.54 -5.89
CA PHE A 53 4.98 -1.20 -5.45
C PHE A 53 5.07 -2.71 -5.71
N GLY A 54 5.20 -3.48 -4.63
CA GLY A 54 5.26 -4.94 -4.67
C GLY A 54 3.91 -5.60 -4.40
N TYR A 55 3.82 -6.89 -4.70
CA TYR A 55 2.65 -7.74 -4.49
C TYR A 55 3.09 -9.09 -3.95
N THR A 56 2.38 -9.64 -2.98
CA THR A 56 2.61 -10.99 -2.46
C THR A 56 1.31 -11.76 -2.28
N GLU A 57 1.39 -13.07 -2.46
CA GLU A 57 0.36 -14.06 -2.14
C GLU A 57 0.81 -14.96 -0.97
N ASP A 58 1.97 -14.69 -0.38
CA ASP A 58 2.49 -15.42 0.77
C ASP A 58 1.90 -14.92 2.08
N GLU A 59 1.71 -15.81 3.03
CA GLU A 59 1.30 -15.46 4.41
C GLU A 59 2.51 -14.92 5.18
N ILE A 60 2.69 -13.59 5.12
CA ILE A 60 3.83 -12.88 5.72
C ILE A 60 3.47 -12.21 7.04
N VAL A 61 4.50 -11.96 7.84
CA VAL A 61 4.43 -11.23 9.12
C VAL A 61 5.48 -10.11 9.16
N SER A 62 5.47 -9.29 10.20
CA SER A 62 6.37 -8.12 10.32
C SER A 62 7.85 -8.42 10.16
N SER A 63 8.33 -9.61 10.55
CA SER A 63 9.74 -10.00 10.37
C SER A 63 10.12 -10.24 8.90
N ASP A 64 9.18 -10.62 8.06
CA ASP A 64 9.43 -10.93 6.65
C ASP A 64 9.61 -9.68 5.79
N VAL A 65 9.12 -8.54 6.28
CA VAL A 65 9.22 -7.27 5.56
C VAL A 65 10.47 -6.46 5.93
N ILE A 66 11.31 -6.98 6.83
CA ILE A 66 12.58 -6.35 7.20
C ILE A 66 13.52 -6.32 5.98
N GLY A 67 13.93 -5.12 5.59
CA GLY A 67 14.85 -4.91 4.48
C GLY A 67 14.20 -4.91 3.10
N ILE A 68 12.87 -4.95 2.98
CA ILE A 68 12.22 -4.81 1.68
C ILE A 68 12.45 -3.41 1.09
N THR A 69 12.59 -3.35 -0.23
CA THR A 69 12.88 -2.12 -0.95
C THR A 69 11.65 -1.48 -1.60
N TYR A 70 10.53 -2.18 -1.60
CA TYR A 70 9.25 -1.60 -2.07
C TYR A 70 8.80 -0.50 -1.10
N GLY A 71 8.28 0.59 -1.62
CA GLY A 71 7.62 1.63 -0.82
C GLY A 71 6.33 1.11 -0.18
N SER A 72 5.69 0.13 -0.84
CA SER A 72 4.53 -0.58 -0.36
C SER A 72 4.52 -1.99 -0.94
N LEU A 73 4.30 -3.01 -0.12
CA LEU A 73 4.13 -4.41 -0.51
C LEU A 73 2.67 -4.82 -0.23
N PHE A 74 1.87 -4.93 -1.29
CA PHE A 74 0.47 -5.33 -1.19
C PHE A 74 0.34 -6.80 -0.80
N ASP A 75 -0.47 -7.07 0.22
CA ASP A 75 -0.74 -8.41 0.74
C ASP A 75 -2.11 -8.90 0.24
N ALA A 76 -2.09 -9.70 -0.82
CA ALA A 76 -3.30 -10.22 -1.44
C ALA A 76 -4.07 -11.20 -0.54
N THR A 77 -3.41 -11.83 0.43
CA THR A 77 -4.04 -12.77 1.37
C THR A 77 -5.00 -12.07 2.33
N GLN A 78 -4.82 -10.76 2.52
CA GLN A 78 -5.60 -9.93 3.45
C GLN A 78 -6.70 -9.10 2.78
N THR A 79 -6.85 -9.18 1.46
CA THR A 79 -7.94 -8.48 0.76
C THR A 79 -9.29 -9.01 1.21
N ARG A 80 -10.22 -8.12 1.56
CA ARG A 80 -11.58 -8.46 1.97
C ARG A 80 -12.60 -7.55 1.29
N VAL A 81 -13.71 -8.14 0.92
CA VAL A 81 -14.89 -7.43 0.43
C VAL A 81 -16.09 -7.84 1.27
N MET A 82 -16.80 -6.88 1.81
CA MET A 82 -17.95 -7.10 2.67
C MET A 82 -19.14 -6.25 2.18
N THR A 83 -20.25 -6.87 1.87
CA THR A 83 -21.49 -6.16 1.53
C THR A 83 -22.24 -5.77 2.79
N VAL A 84 -22.56 -4.49 2.93
CA VAL A 84 -23.32 -3.91 4.05
C VAL A 84 -24.47 -3.08 3.48
N GLY A 85 -25.67 -3.63 3.54
CA GLY A 85 -26.85 -3.02 2.89
C GLY A 85 -26.68 -2.97 1.37
N ASP A 86 -26.69 -1.78 0.82
CA ASP A 86 -26.51 -1.48 -0.61
C ASP A 86 -25.08 -1.08 -1.00
N ARG A 87 -24.12 -1.23 -0.08
CA ARG A 87 -22.72 -0.80 -0.27
C ARG A 87 -21.74 -1.93 0.00
N GLN A 88 -20.57 -1.82 -0.61
CA GLN A 88 -19.44 -2.66 -0.31
C GLN A 88 -18.36 -1.89 0.47
N LEU A 89 -17.87 -2.54 1.53
CA LEU A 89 -16.62 -2.15 2.20
C LEU A 89 -15.50 -3.04 1.63
N VAL A 90 -14.47 -2.40 1.12
CA VAL A 90 -13.24 -3.05 0.67
C VAL A 90 -12.16 -2.80 1.71
N LYS A 91 -11.49 -3.86 2.16
CA LYS A 91 -10.29 -3.76 3.00
C LYS A 91 -9.10 -4.29 2.23
N THR A 92 -8.02 -3.52 2.22
CA THR A 92 -6.72 -3.94 1.68
C THR A 92 -5.63 -3.75 2.72
N VAL A 93 -4.57 -4.53 2.61
CA VAL A 93 -3.42 -4.48 3.51
C VAL A 93 -2.14 -4.34 2.69
N ALA A 94 -1.26 -3.47 3.14
CA ALA A 94 0.05 -3.29 2.55
C ALA A 94 1.12 -3.11 3.63
N TRP A 95 2.26 -3.75 3.42
CA TRP A 95 3.41 -3.73 4.32
C TRP A 95 4.50 -2.77 3.81
N TYR A 96 5.31 -2.26 4.73
CA TYR A 96 6.54 -1.54 4.39
C TYR A 96 7.56 -1.64 5.52
N ASP A 97 8.83 -1.55 5.19
CA ASP A 97 9.90 -1.34 6.18
C ASP A 97 10.05 0.16 6.43
N ASN A 98 9.95 0.59 7.68
CA ASN A 98 10.00 2.01 8.06
C ASN A 98 11.26 2.72 7.55
N GLU A 99 12.38 2.00 7.48
CA GLU A 99 13.69 2.52 7.13
C GLU A 99 14.02 2.25 5.65
N MET A 100 14.05 0.98 5.24
CA MET A 100 14.52 0.59 3.92
C MET A 100 13.54 0.99 2.81
N SER A 101 12.24 0.89 3.03
CA SER A 101 11.24 1.34 2.05
C SER A 101 11.39 2.82 1.74
N TYR A 102 11.51 3.67 2.78
CA TYR A 102 11.69 5.10 2.58
C TYR A 102 13.03 5.43 1.91
N THR A 103 14.12 4.81 2.37
CA THR A 103 15.47 5.03 1.81
C THR A 103 15.51 4.66 0.33
N SER A 104 14.90 3.53 -0.04
CA SER A 104 14.82 3.09 -1.43
C SER A 104 14.00 4.07 -2.30
N GLN A 105 12.89 4.58 -1.78
CA GLN A 105 12.09 5.60 -2.47
C GLN A 105 12.85 6.92 -2.62
N LEU A 106 13.64 7.32 -1.63
CA LEU A 106 14.49 8.50 -1.72
C LEU A 106 15.51 8.36 -2.87
N VAL A 107 16.18 7.22 -2.97
CA VAL A 107 17.14 6.94 -4.06
C VAL A 107 16.45 7.02 -5.42
N ARG A 108 15.32 6.34 -5.61
CA ARG A 108 14.53 6.39 -6.86
C ARG A 108 14.09 7.82 -7.22
N THR A 109 13.72 8.62 -6.20
CA THR A 109 13.37 10.03 -6.41
C THR A 109 14.57 10.84 -6.88
N LEU A 110 15.76 10.62 -6.31
CA LEU A 110 16.99 11.29 -6.74
C LEU A 110 17.38 10.89 -8.16
N GLU A 111 17.26 9.60 -8.52
CA GLU A 111 17.49 9.12 -9.89
C GLU A 111 16.53 9.76 -10.89
N TYR A 112 15.24 9.84 -10.53
CA TYR A 112 14.23 10.52 -11.35
C TYR A 112 14.57 12.00 -11.56
N LEU A 113 14.90 12.73 -10.49
CA LEU A 113 15.28 14.15 -10.57
C LEU A 113 16.53 14.36 -11.42
N ALA A 114 17.54 13.48 -11.28
CA ALA A 114 18.75 13.55 -12.10
C ALA A 114 18.46 13.30 -13.59
N ALA A 115 17.56 12.37 -13.90
CA ALA A 115 17.12 12.11 -15.27
C ALA A 115 16.34 13.30 -15.86
N GLU A 116 15.46 13.94 -15.10
CA GLU A 116 14.72 15.13 -15.54
C GLU A 116 15.63 16.34 -15.75
N ALA A 117 16.65 16.53 -14.89
CA ALA A 117 17.59 17.64 -15.02
C ALA A 117 18.51 17.55 -16.26
N ASN A 118 18.62 16.38 -16.89
CA ASN A 118 19.42 16.12 -18.08
C ASN A 118 18.58 16.11 -19.39
N LYS A 119 17.30 16.43 -19.33
CA LYS A 119 16.41 16.61 -20.50
C LYS A 119 16.45 18.05 -21.00
#